data_70ab11e8ff399f3fde18e8d8bbfad5a0
#
_entry.id   70ab11e8ff399f3fde18e8d8bbfad5a0
#
_cell.length_a   1.000
_cell.length_b   1.000
_cell.length_c   1.000
_cell.angle_alpha   90.00
_cell.angle_beta   90.00
_cell.angle_gamma   90.00
#
_symmetry.space_group_name_H-M   'P 1'
#
loop_
_entity.id
_entity.type
_entity.pdbx_description
1 polymer ?
#
loop_
_entity_poly.entity_id
_entity_poly.type
_entity_poly.pdbx_seq_one_letter_code
_entity_poly.pdbx_strand_id
1 'polypeptide(L)'
;MNEGINNRRKKKISLMEIFIPLFCLINQYEIAGLHLGLICVIAVVAIYFIKYREFYLYKPLFIFFLFMIVHDFFRMFITGFNTGLWVERVLYLLILSCIYKKVDEENLFRVWEIIGIIVMAGIFYQSFQVYILGQSVSTINIFPFLQSNSENYLLGYDRPHSFFLEPAAYCTWILPLLCMCMKRKKHIWMVFISISILLSTSSTGILMTGVIWLFYSFVSARSERKYFNSLMIVGVLIIGIGAFSNLSIFSTALNKLMNISVTNTSNSVRLVLGFQLFWATPLIYKVLGIPYMNVENYMRSGEVALSKYKLSLNLSYLGFVNAIGNCMLIYGVFGLLLYLKLFWNIWKESDLYSKCYVLTCIISIFGQSVFWNSLFVTQFAVMLCSVERTSFIRVTLGQGVTSNSYE
;
A
#
# COMPACT_ATOMS: atom_id res chain seq x y z
N MET A 1 -44.93 14.54 1.38
CA MET A 1 -43.99 14.70 2.49
C MET A 1 -42.64 15.02 1.89
N ASN A 2 -42.18 16.22 2.08
CA ASN A 2 -41.18 16.91 1.26
C ASN A 2 -39.80 16.30 1.35
N GLU A 3 -39.26 16.03 0.17
CA GLU A 3 -37.84 15.83 -0.12
C GLU A 3 -37.03 17.05 0.36
N GLY A 4 -36.35 16.86 1.47
CA GLY A 4 -35.22 17.72 1.85
C GLY A 4 -34.09 17.47 0.86
N ILE A 5 -34.13 18.10 -0.30
CA ILE A 5 -33.00 18.18 -1.24
C ILE A 5 -31.86 18.81 -0.50
N ASN A 6 -31.01 17.93 0.03
CA ASN A 6 -29.81 18.28 0.76
C ASN A 6 -28.82 18.91 -0.23
N ASN A 7 -28.90 20.21 -0.42
CA ASN A 7 -28.03 21.05 -1.23
C ASN A 7 -26.62 21.09 -0.57
N ARG A 8 -25.94 19.92 -0.49
CA ARG A 8 -24.55 19.85 -0.10
C ARG A 8 -23.76 20.63 -1.15
N ARG A 9 -23.46 21.91 -0.85
CA ARG A 9 -22.52 22.70 -1.64
C ARG A 9 -21.32 21.81 -1.98
N LYS A 10 -21.09 21.55 -3.27
CA LYS A 10 -19.93 20.79 -3.74
C LYS A 10 -18.68 21.47 -3.18
N LYS A 11 -18.03 20.87 -2.21
CA LYS A 11 -16.76 21.38 -1.71
C LYS A 11 -15.76 21.43 -2.86
N LYS A 12 -15.00 22.50 -2.96
CA LYS A 12 -13.91 22.60 -3.96
C LYS A 12 -12.90 21.49 -3.67
N ILE A 13 -12.44 20.83 -4.73
CA ILE A 13 -11.38 19.83 -4.67
C ILE A 13 -10.11 20.49 -4.09
N SER A 14 -9.54 19.89 -3.08
CA SER A 14 -8.29 20.36 -2.45
C SER A 14 -7.07 19.77 -3.16
N LEU A 15 -5.92 20.45 -3.03
CA LEU A 15 -4.65 19.97 -3.56
C LEU A 15 -4.30 18.56 -3.01
N MET A 16 -4.65 18.29 -1.75
CA MET A 16 -4.41 17.00 -1.10
C MET A 16 -5.18 15.86 -1.75
N GLU A 17 -6.43 16.09 -2.14
CA GLU A 17 -7.29 15.10 -2.79
C GLU A 17 -6.78 14.72 -4.19
N ILE A 18 -6.06 15.63 -4.86
CA ILE A 18 -5.39 15.36 -6.14
C ILE A 18 -4.06 14.65 -5.89
N PHE A 19 -3.31 15.10 -4.90
CA PHE A 19 -1.97 14.60 -4.64
C PHE A 19 -1.94 13.14 -4.18
N ILE A 20 -2.84 12.73 -3.28
CA ILE A 20 -2.85 11.38 -2.70
C ILE A 20 -2.83 10.28 -3.78
N PRO A 21 -3.76 10.23 -4.75
CA PRO A 21 -3.74 9.19 -5.77
C PRO A 21 -2.58 9.33 -6.77
N LEU A 22 -2.06 10.54 -7.01
CA LEU A 22 -0.92 10.77 -7.89
C LEU A 22 0.42 10.45 -7.24
N PHE A 23 0.51 10.45 -5.92
CA PHE A 23 1.77 10.36 -5.21
C PHE A 23 2.62 9.15 -5.63
N CYS A 24 2.02 7.96 -5.69
CA CYS A 24 2.75 6.76 -6.12
C CYS A 24 3.22 6.84 -7.58
N LEU A 25 2.43 7.46 -8.45
CA LEU A 25 2.73 7.58 -9.87
C LEU A 25 3.91 8.52 -10.12
N ILE A 26 3.99 9.60 -9.36
CA ILE A 26 5.07 10.60 -9.52
C ILE A 26 6.33 10.25 -8.73
N ASN A 27 6.21 9.44 -7.66
CA ASN A 27 7.34 9.09 -6.78
C ASN A 27 8.36 8.15 -7.45
N GLN A 28 8.03 7.56 -8.59
CA GLN A 28 8.96 6.73 -9.37
C GLN A 28 9.94 7.53 -10.24
N TYR A 29 9.74 8.85 -10.36
CA TYR A 29 10.61 9.74 -11.12
C TYR A 29 11.59 10.45 -10.21
N GLU A 30 12.78 10.73 -10.74
CA GLU A 30 13.86 11.39 -10.00
C GLU A 30 14.30 12.69 -10.70
N ILE A 31 14.61 13.69 -9.87
CA ILE A 31 15.24 14.95 -10.28
C ILE A 31 16.45 15.14 -9.38
N ALA A 32 17.64 15.21 -9.97
CA ALA A 32 18.90 15.36 -9.23
C ALA A 32 19.10 14.34 -8.09
N GLY A 33 18.66 13.10 -8.29
CA GLY A 33 18.75 12.01 -7.30
C GLY A 33 17.71 12.05 -6.18
N LEU A 34 16.71 12.94 -6.27
CA LEU A 34 15.59 13.02 -5.33
C LEU A 34 14.30 12.56 -6.01
N HIS A 35 13.54 11.74 -5.34
CA HIS A 35 12.23 11.33 -5.84
C HIS A 35 11.30 12.53 -5.99
N LEU A 36 10.72 12.70 -7.18
CA LEU A 36 9.80 13.80 -7.48
C LEU A 36 8.60 13.84 -6.51
N GLY A 37 8.10 12.67 -6.11
CA GLY A 37 7.04 12.56 -5.12
C GLY A 37 7.40 13.21 -3.79
N LEU A 38 8.63 13.04 -3.29
CA LEU A 38 9.09 13.68 -2.05
C LEU A 38 9.20 15.19 -2.18
N ILE A 39 9.69 15.68 -3.32
CA ILE A 39 9.72 17.12 -3.61
C ILE A 39 8.30 17.70 -3.57
N CYS A 40 7.35 17.00 -4.18
CA CYS A 40 5.93 17.39 -4.13
C CYS A 40 5.35 17.32 -2.72
N VAL A 41 5.72 16.33 -1.88
CA VAL A 41 5.31 16.27 -0.47
C VAL A 41 5.76 17.53 0.27
N ILE A 42 7.01 17.96 0.11
CA ILE A 42 7.52 19.17 0.75
C ILE A 42 6.68 20.38 0.33
N ALA A 43 6.42 20.54 -0.96
CA ALA A 43 5.62 21.66 -1.48
C ALA A 43 4.18 21.64 -0.94
N VAL A 44 3.51 20.48 -0.98
CA VAL A 44 2.14 20.31 -0.50
C VAL A 44 2.03 20.57 1.00
N VAL A 45 2.95 20.03 1.80
CA VAL A 45 3.01 20.25 3.25
C VAL A 45 3.27 21.73 3.57
N ALA A 46 4.21 22.38 2.87
CA ALA A 46 4.48 23.79 3.05
C ALA A 46 3.26 24.68 2.75
N ILE A 47 2.59 24.46 1.61
CA ILE A 47 1.35 25.16 1.25
C ILE A 47 0.29 24.94 2.33
N TYR A 48 0.16 23.71 2.81
CA TYR A 48 -0.79 23.39 3.85
C TYR A 48 -0.51 24.14 5.16
N PHE A 49 0.75 24.16 5.62
CA PHE A 49 1.13 24.86 6.84
C PHE A 49 0.94 26.38 6.75
N ILE A 50 1.28 26.99 5.61
CA ILE A 50 1.06 28.41 5.39
C ILE A 50 -0.44 28.75 5.46
N LYS A 51 -1.28 27.90 4.85
CA LYS A 51 -2.72 28.15 4.73
C LYS A 51 -3.50 27.91 6.01
N TYR A 52 -3.18 26.82 6.74
CA TYR A 52 -4.04 26.36 7.84
C TYR A 52 -3.42 26.50 9.22
N ARG A 53 -2.09 26.56 9.34
CA ARG A 53 -1.33 26.68 10.59
C ARG A 53 -1.67 25.62 11.65
N GLU A 54 -2.28 24.54 11.27
CA GLU A 54 -2.69 23.43 12.13
C GLU A 54 -2.51 22.09 11.41
N PHE A 55 -2.18 21.04 12.14
CA PHE A 55 -2.14 19.68 11.64
C PHE A 55 -2.66 18.70 12.69
N TYR A 56 -3.01 17.50 12.22
CA TYR A 56 -3.67 16.50 13.04
C TYR A 56 -2.89 15.20 12.99
N LEU A 57 -2.34 14.81 14.12
CA LEU A 57 -1.59 13.55 14.24
C LEU A 57 -2.52 12.44 14.71
N TYR A 58 -2.63 11.37 13.92
CA TYR A 58 -3.29 10.17 14.37
C TYR A 58 -2.45 9.52 15.47
N LYS A 59 -2.96 9.48 16.71
CA LYS A 59 -2.20 9.10 17.90
C LYS A 59 -1.49 7.75 17.79
N PRO A 60 -2.14 6.64 17.32
CA PRO A 60 -1.44 5.36 17.18
C PRO A 60 -0.30 5.40 16.14
N LEU A 61 -0.48 6.13 15.03
CA LEU A 61 0.55 6.31 14.01
C LEU A 61 1.74 7.11 14.57
N PHE A 62 1.45 8.18 15.32
CA PHE A 62 2.48 9.02 15.92
C PHE A 62 3.31 8.24 16.95
N ILE A 63 2.68 7.39 17.78
CA ILE A 63 3.37 6.54 18.74
C ILE A 63 4.31 5.55 18.01
N PHE A 64 3.82 4.91 16.95
CA PHE A 64 4.64 4.00 16.15
C PHE A 64 5.80 4.74 15.48
N PHE A 65 5.54 5.92 14.92
CA PHE A 65 6.57 6.74 14.31
C PHE A 65 7.63 7.19 15.33
N LEU A 66 7.20 7.66 16.50
CA LEU A 66 8.11 8.07 17.57
C LEU A 66 9.02 6.91 18.00
N PHE A 67 8.44 5.72 18.13
CA PHE A 67 9.24 4.51 18.40
C PHE A 67 10.27 4.26 17.30
N MET A 68 9.89 4.34 16.02
CA MET A 68 10.83 4.18 14.90
C MET A 68 11.97 5.20 14.96
N ILE A 69 11.65 6.48 15.18
CA ILE A 69 12.64 7.57 15.22
C ILE A 69 13.62 7.38 16.37
N VAL A 70 13.14 7.06 17.56
CA VAL A 70 13.99 6.80 18.74
C VAL A 70 14.88 5.58 18.48
N HIS A 71 14.30 4.52 17.94
CA HIS A 71 15.05 3.31 17.63
C HIS A 71 16.13 3.54 16.55
N ASP A 72 15.80 4.27 15.49
CA ASP A 72 16.74 4.63 14.45
C ASP A 72 17.84 5.55 14.97
N PHE A 73 17.52 6.46 15.88
CA PHE A 73 18.52 7.32 16.53
C PHE A 73 19.59 6.49 17.27
N PHE A 74 19.18 5.50 18.05
CA PHE A 74 20.15 4.63 18.72
C PHE A 74 21.01 3.81 17.74
N ARG A 75 20.45 3.39 16.61
CA ARG A 75 21.21 2.68 15.56
C ARG A 75 22.26 3.54 14.89
N MET A 76 22.04 4.84 14.75
CA MET A 76 23.00 5.74 14.14
C MET A 76 24.37 5.68 14.77
N PHE A 77 24.44 5.41 16.08
CA PHE A 77 25.68 5.24 16.79
C PHE A 77 26.44 3.96 16.40
N ILE A 78 25.74 2.97 15.85
CA ILE A 78 26.32 1.67 15.48
C ILE A 78 26.68 1.62 13.99
N THR A 79 25.81 2.11 13.11
CA THR A 79 25.89 1.88 11.65
C THR A 79 26.11 3.15 10.83
N GLY A 80 26.20 4.30 11.48
CA GLY A 80 26.24 5.59 10.79
C GLY A 80 24.85 6.12 10.41
N PHE A 81 24.82 7.36 9.98
CA PHE A 81 23.60 8.12 9.76
C PHE A 81 23.08 7.98 8.33
N ASN A 82 21.90 7.43 8.14
CA ASN A 82 21.20 7.50 6.85
C ASN A 82 20.15 8.62 6.89
N THR A 83 20.58 9.84 6.56
CA THR A 83 19.74 11.04 6.56
C THR A 83 18.56 10.92 5.61
N GLY A 84 18.74 10.28 4.44
CA GLY A 84 17.70 10.18 3.40
C GLY A 84 16.49 9.42 3.88
N LEU A 85 16.66 8.22 4.44
CA LEU A 85 15.57 7.42 4.99
C LEU A 85 14.86 8.13 6.16
N TRP A 86 15.60 8.85 6.98
CA TRP A 86 15.01 9.56 8.11
C TRP A 86 14.13 10.72 7.67
N VAL A 87 14.62 11.54 6.73
CA VAL A 87 13.88 12.65 6.13
C VAL A 87 12.61 12.12 5.43
N GLU A 88 12.71 11.05 4.66
CA GLU A 88 11.57 10.41 4.00
C GLU A 88 10.48 10.01 5.01
N ARG A 89 10.85 9.39 6.12
CA ARG A 89 9.90 8.98 7.18
C ARG A 89 9.20 10.16 7.81
N VAL A 90 9.94 11.24 8.09
CA VAL A 90 9.36 12.48 8.64
C VAL A 90 8.39 13.11 7.65
N LEU A 91 8.76 13.19 6.36
CA LEU A 91 7.89 13.74 5.32
C LEU A 91 6.60 12.92 5.16
N TYR A 92 6.67 11.60 5.24
CA TYR A 92 5.49 10.73 5.18
C TYR A 92 4.57 10.92 6.40
N LEU A 93 5.11 11.13 7.60
CA LEU A 93 4.28 11.49 8.74
C LEU A 93 3.63 12.86 8.56
N LEU A 94 4.38 13.85 8.08
CA LEU A 94 3.86 15.20 7.87
C LEU A 94 2.73 15.22 6.86
N ILE A 95 2.87 14.54 5.71
CA ILE A 95 1.78 14.48 4.72
C ILE A 95 0.54 13.78 5.29
N LEU A 96 0.70 12.69 6.04
CA LEU A 96 -0.40 11.98 6.67
C LEU A 96 -1.08 12.84 7.75
N SER A 97 -0.33 13.73 8.44
CA SER A 97 -0.89 14.63 9.42
C SER A 97 -1.74 15.78 8.83
N CYS A 98 -1.59 16.02 7.53
CA CYS A 98 -2.37 17.03 6.81
C CYS A 98 -3.72 16.52 6.28
N ILE A 99 -4.02 15.23 6.38
CA ILE A 99 -5.18 14.60 5.74
C ILE A 99 -6.47 14.87 6.51
N TYR A 100 -6.44 14.68 7.82
CA TYR A 100 -7.63 14.74 8.66
C TYR A 100 -8.34 16.11 8.56
N LYS A 101 -9.68 16.09 8.47
CA LYS A 101 -10.57 17.26 8.29
C LYS A 101 -10.40 18.04 6.98
N LYS A 102 -9.35 17.80 6.20
CA LYS A 102 -9.05 18.60 5.00
C LYS A 102 -9.27 17.81 3.72
N VAL A 103 -9.24 16.49 3.81
CA VAL A 103 -9.59 15.60 2.70
C VAL A 103 -11.04 15.16 2.85
N ASP A 104 -11.84 15.43 1.82
CA ASP A 104 -13.20 14.93 1.71
C ASP A 104 -13.18 13.61 0.94
N GLU A 105 -13.72 12.55 1.55
CA GLU A 105 -13.69 11.20 0.95
C GLU A 105 -14.41 11.17 -0.42
N GLU A 106 -15.46 11.99 -0.61
CA GLU A 106 -16.20 12.03 -1.85
C GLU A 106 -15.40 12.71 -2.98
N ASN A 107 -14.70 13.81 -2.66
CA ASN A 107 -13.83 14.47 -3.62
C ASN A 107 -12.62 13.59 -3.96
N LEU A 108 -12.00 12.96 -2.94
CA LEU A 108 -10.90 12.01 -3.13
C LEU A 108 -11.34 10.87 -4.06
N PHE A 109 -12.53 10.32 -3.84
CA PHE A 109 -13.10 9.28 -4.70
C PHE A 109 -13.21 9.75 -6.16
N ARG A 110 -13.79 10.93 -6.40
CA ARG A 110 -13.96 11.47 -7.76
C ARG A 110 -12.64 11.66 -8.49
N VAL A 111 -11.65 12.21 -7.80
CA VAL A 111 -10.31 12.38 -8.37
C VAL A 111 -9.67 11.03 -8.67
N TRP A 112 -9.75 10.10 -7.72
CA TRP A 112 -9.18 8.76 -7.91
C TRP A 112 -9.90 7.97 -8.99
N GLU A 113 -11.22 8.15 -9.14
CA GLU A 113 -12.01 7.56 -10.23
C GLU A 113 -11.49 8.02 -11.60
N ILE A 114 -11.24 9.33 -11.78
CA ILE A 114 -10.70 9.87 -13.03
C ILE A 114 -9.31 9.33 -13.33
N ILE A 115 -8.41 9.38 -12.34
CA ILE A 115 -7.05 8.86 -12.52
C ILE A 115 -7.09 7.34 -12.73
N GLY A 116 -7.96 6.65 -12.02
CA GLY A 116 -8.19 5.21 -12.15
C GLY A 116 -8.62 4.78 -13.55
N ILE A 117 -9.48 5.57 -14.21
CA ILE A 117 -9.86 5.34 -15.61
C ILE A 117 -8.64 5.37 -16.52
N ILE A 118 -7.80 6.40 -16.38
CA ILE A 118 -6.59 6.56 -17.20
C ILE A 118 -5.62 5.38 -16.96
N VAL A 119 -5.43 5.02 -15.70
CA VAL A 119 -4.54 3.91 -15.32
C VAL A 119 -5.08 2.57 -15.82
N MET A 120 -6.39 2.31 -15.71
CA MET A 120 -7.02 1.10 -16.25
C MET A 120 -6.94 1.04 -17.76
N ALA A 121 -7.12 2.17 -18.46
CA ALA A 121 -6.95 2.23 -19.91
C ALA A 121 -5.54 1.79 -20.32
N GLY A 122 -4.50 2.18 -19.56
CA GLY A 122 -3.13 1.68 -19.74
C GLY A 122 -3.01 0.17 -19.54
N ILE A 123 -3.71 -0.42 -18.54
CA ILE A 123 -3.75 -1.88 -18.36
C ILE A 123 -4.40 -2.57 -19.57
N PHE A 124 -5.56 -2.10 -20.03
CA PHE A 124 -6.24 -2.68 -21.19
C PHE A 124 -5.41 -2.59 -22.46
N TYR A 125 -4.75 -1.44 -22.69
CA TYR A 125 -3.84 -1.25 -23.81
C TYR A 125 -2.66 -2.23 -23.76
N GLN A 126 -1.97 -2.34 -22.63
CA GLN A 126 -0.87 -3.29 -22.46
C GLN A 126 -1.34 -4.75 -22.54
N SER A 127 -2.56 -5.05 -22.04
CA SER A 127 -3.14 -6.39 -22.16
C SER A 127 -3.36 -6.78 -23.62
N PHE A 128 -3.81 -5.85 -24.46
CA PHE A 128 -3.92 -6.08 -25.89
C PHE A 128 -2.56 -6.38 -26.53
N GLN A 129 -1.52 -5.60 -26.18
CA GLN A 129 -0.17 -5.83 -26.69
C GLN A 129 0.37 -7.20 -26.26
N VAL A 130 0.25 -7.55 -24.96
CA VAL A 130 0.80 -8.81 -24.46
C VAL A 130 0.02 -10.02 -24.93
N TYR A 131 -1.31 -9.99 -24.80
CA TYR A 131 -2.12 -11.21 -24.96
C TYR A 131 -2.61 -11.43 -26.40
N ILE A 132 -2.69 -10.38 -27.20
CA ILE A 132 -3.17 -10.47 -28.58
C ILE A 132 -2.00 -10.34 -29.56
N LEU A 133 -1.09 -9.37 -29.33
CA LEU A 133 0.05 -9.14 -30.23
C LEU A 133 1.31 -9.93 -29.83
N GLY A 134 1.35 -10.56 -28.64
CA GLY A 134 2.51 -11.31 -28.15
C GLY A 134 3.75 -10.44 -27.88
N GLN A 135 3.55 -9.14 -27.62
CA GLN A 135 4.64 -8.19 -27.38
C GLN A 135 4.90 -8.03 -25.88
N SER A 136 6.16 -7.89 -25.50
CA SER A 136 6.51 -7.44 -24.14
C SER A 136 6.19 -5.95 -23.98
N VAL A 137 5.83 -5.55 -22.75
CA VAL A 137 5.45 -4.18 -22.42
C VAL A 137 6.40 -3.56 -21.42
N SER A 138 6.60 -2.25 -21.53
CA SER A 138 7.32 -1.44 -20.56
C SER A 138 6.36 -0.53 -19.79
N THR A 139 6.82 0.04 -18.67
CA THR A 139 6.07 1.04 -17.92
C THR A 139 5.72 2.24 -18.82
N ILE A 140 4.46 2.68 -18.79
CA ILE A 140 4.04 3.87 -19.51
C ILE A 140 4.60 5.09 -18.78
N ASN A 141 5.51 5.83 -19.41
CA ASN A 141 6.14 7.00 -18.82
C ASN A 141 5.23 8.22 -18.89
N ILE A 142 4.90 8.81 -17.72
CA ILE A 142 4.16 10.07 -17.63
C ILE A 142 5.07 11.24 -18.02
N PHE A 143 6.33 11.19 -17.61
CA PHE A 143 7.34 12.23 -17.85
C PHE A 143 8.53 11.63 -18.60
N PRO A 144 8.46 11.51 -19.95
CA PRO A 144 9.51 10.84 -20.74
C PRO A 144 10.87 11.57 -20.71
N PHE A 145 10.89 12.81 -20.22
CA PHE A 145 12.09 13.63 -20.06
C PHE A 145 12.74 13.54 -18.69
N LEU A 146 12.13 12.83 -17.74
CA LEU A 146 12.69 12.60 -16.40
C LEU A 146 13.25 11.20 -16.31
N GLN A 147 14.33 11.07 -15.55
CA GLN A 147 14.87 9.78 -15.20
C GLN A 147 13.84 9.02 -14.35
N SER A 148 13.51 7.81 -14.77
CA SER A 148 12.59 6.94 -14.06
C SER A 148 13.35 5.74 -13.49
N ASN A 149 13.00 5.32 -12.28
CA ASN A 149 13.48 4.06 -11.71
C ASN A 149 13.15 2.84 -12.60
N SER A 150 12.23 3.00 -13.58
CA SER A 150 11.92 1.96 -14.55
C SER A 150 13.08 1.63 -15.49
N GLU A 151 14.04 2.54 -15.70
CA GLU A 151 15.22 2.28 -16.53
C GLU A 151 16.09 1.15 -15.98
N ASN A 152 16.08 0.94 -14.67
CA ASN A 152 16.74 -0.18 -14.00
C ASN A 152 15.96 -1.50 -14.14
N TYR A 153 14.69 -1.47 -14.57
CA TYR A 153 13.78 -2.61 -14.76
C TYR A 153 13.44 -2.85 -16.22
N LEU A 154 14.28 -2.42 -17.15
CA LEU A 154 14.11 -2.46 -18.62
C LEU A 154 14.02 -3.88 -19.25
N LEU A 155 13.80 -4.89 -18.45
CA LEU A 155 13.40 -6.20 -18.97
C LEU A 155 11.91 -6.13 -19.26
N GLY A 156 11.53 -6.15 -20.53
CA GLY A 156 10.16 -6.19 -20.97
C GLY A 156 9.37 -7.23 -20.17
N TYR A 157 8.30 -6.79 -19.53
CA TYR A 157 7.42 -7.68 -18.78
C TYR A 157 6.36 -8.25 -19.73
N ASP A 158 6.11 -9.56 -19.61
CA ASP A 158 4.99 -10.22 -20.27
C ASP A 158 3.69 -10.07 -19.44
N ARG A 159 3.57 -8.99 -18.68
CA ARG A 159 2.42 -8.72 -17.80
C ARG A 159 2.09 -7.22 -17.75
N PRO A 160 0.82 -6.85 -17.97
CA PRO A 160 0.36 -5.48 -17.89
C PRO A 160 0.56 -4.86 -16.49
N HIS A 161 1.08 -3.64 -16.42
CA HIS A 161 1.32 -2.89 -15.19
C HIS A 161 1.09 -1.38 -15.34
N SER A 162 0.67 -0.90 -16.54
CA SER A 162 0.33 0.49 -16.82
C SER A 162 1.49 1.44 -16.50
N PHE A 163 1.24 2.43 -15.64
CA PHE A 163 2.21 3.44 -15.20
C PHE A 163 3.09 2.98 -14.02
N PHE A 164 2.93 1.77 -13.53
CA PHE A 164 3.65 1.24 -12.37
C PHE A 164 4.83 0.39 -12.80
N LEU A 165 5.84 0.27 -11.93
CA LEU A 165 7.01 -0.58 -12.17
C LEU A 165 6.69 -2.08 -12.14
N GLU A 166 5.64 -2.45 -11.39
CA GLU A 166 5.23 -3.85 -11.21
C GLU A 166 3.70 -4.00 -11.21
N PRO A 167 3.16 -5.12 -11.71
CA PRO A 167 1.73 -5.43 -11.61
C PRO A 167 1.19 -5.43 -10.18
N ALA A 168 2.02 -5.83 -9.21
CA ALA A 168 1.63 -5.84 -7.80
C ALA A 168 1.44 -4.42 -7.23
N ALA A 169 2.28 -3.46 -7.63
CA ALA A 169 2.15 -2.05 -7.25
C ALA A 169 0.87 -1.43 -7.82
N TYR A 170 0.56 -1.71 -9.10
CA TYR A 170 -0.72 -1.35 -9.70
C TYR A 170 -1.91 -1.83 -8.88
N CYS A 171 -1.93 -3.14 -8.56
CA CYS A 171 -3.02 -3.73 -7.80
C CYS A 171 -3.16 -3.08 -6.42
N THR A 172 -2.05 -2.87 -5.72
CA THR A 172 -2.04 -2.23 -4.40
C THR A 172 -2.61 -0.81 -4.46
N TRP A 173 -2.32 -0.08 -5.53
CA TRP A 173 -2.79 1.28 -5.73
C TRP A 173 -4.27 1.35 -6.13
N ILE A 174 -4.79 0.42 -6.95
CA ILE A 174 -6.18 0.46 -7.44
C ILE A 174 -7.20 -0.12 -6.44
N LEU A 175 -6.78 -0.99 -5.51
CA LEU A 175 -7.67 -1.65 -4.55
C LEU A 175 -8.41 -0.69 -3.62
N PRO A 176 -7.85 0.41 -3.10
CA PRO A 176 -8.62 1.42 -2.38
C PRO A 176 -9.78 1.98 -3.21
N LEU A 177 -9.59 2.20 -4.51
CA LEU A 177 -10.67 2.64 -5.40
C LEU A 177 -11.78 1.57 -5.52
N LEU A 178 -11.41 0.29 -5.60
CA LEU A 178 -12.38 -0.82 -5.56
C LEU A 178 -13.24 -0.76 -4.29
N CYS A 179 -12.60 -0.59 -3.12
CA CYS A 179 -13.31 -0.47 -1.84
C CYS A 179 -14.21 0.77 -1.79
N MET A 180 -13.78 1.90 -2.35
CA MET A 180 -14.59 3.11 -2.48
C MET A 180 -15.81 2.87 -3.37
N CYS A 181 -15.66 2.14 -4.47
CA CYS A 181 -16.77 1.74 -5.36
C CYS A 181 -17.74 0.80 -4.64
N MET A 182 -17.25 -0.14 -3.84
CA MET A 182 -18.07 -1.03 -3.03
C MET A 182 -18.91 -0.26 -2.00
N LYS A 183 -18.30 0.69 -1.27
CA LYS A 183 -19.01 1.56 -0.32
C LYS A 183 -20.12 2.36 -0.98
N ARG A 184 -19.93 2.77 -2.25
CA ARG A 184 -20.87 3.58 -3.05
C ARG A 184 -21.77 2.74 -3.95
N LYS A 185 -21.67 1.40 -3.91
CA LYS A 185 -22.45 0.46 -4.73
C LYS A 185 -22.35 0.73 -6.24
N LYS A 186 -21.17 1.18 -6.71
CA LYS A 186 -20.90 1.40 -8.13
C LYS A 186 -20.50 0.09 -8.83
N HIS A 187 -21.46 -0.81 -9.04
CA HIS A 187 -21.23 -2.19 -9.48
C HIS A 187 -20.44 -2.30 -10.80
N ILE A 188 -20.73 -1.44 -11.77
CA ILE A 188 -20.04 -1.44 -13.07
C ILE A 188 -18.53 -1.19 -12.86
N TRP A 189 -18.18 -0.18 -12.08
CA TRP A 189 -16.79 0.12 -11.75
C TRP A 189 -16.10 -1.00 -10.99
N MET A 190 -16.80 -1.63 -10.05
CA MET A 190 -16.26 -2.78 -9.31
C MET A 190 -15.86 -3.92 -10.26
N VAL A 191 -16.67 -4.18 -11.28
CA VAL A 191 -16.37 -5.20 -12.30
C VAL A 191 -15.18 -4.80 -13.15
N PHE A 192 -15.16 -3.57 -13.70
CA PHE A 192 -14.03 -3.10 -14.52
C PHE A 192 -12.71 -3.10 -13.78
N ILE A 193 -12.68 -2.64 -12.53
CA ILE A 193 -11.48 -2.67 -11.67
C ILE A 193 -11.04 -4.13 -11.45
N SER A 194 -11.96 -5.03 -11.14
CA SER A 194 -11.63 -6.44 -10.91
C SER A 194 -11.07 -7.11 -12.17
N ILE A 195 -11.64 -6.83 -13.35
CA ILE A 195 -11.13 -7.31 -14.63
C ILE A 195 -9.71 -6.78 -14.87
N SER A 196 -9.47 -5.49 -14.63
CA SER A 196 -8.13 -4.90 -14.85
C SER A 196 -7.07 -5.51 -13.91
N ILE A 197 -7.44 -5.85 -12.67
CA ILE A 197 -6.56 -6.59 -11.75
C ILE A 197 -6.29 -8.01 -12.26
N LEU A 198 -7.30 -8.71 -12.76
CA LEU A 198 -7.12 -10.04 -13.36
C LEU A 198 -6.17 -9.96 -14.55
N LEU A 199 -6.34 -9.01 -15.45
CA LEU A 199 -5.49 -8.81 -16.64
C LEU A 199 -4.04 -8.49 -16.27
N SER A 200 -3.78 -7.86 -15.13
CA SER A 200 -2.40 -7.62 -14.66
C SER A 200 -1.67 -8.91 -14.25
N THR A 201 -2.36 -10.04 -14.12
CA THR A 201 -1.85 -11.35 -13.67
C THR A 201 -1.01 -11.27 -12.38
N SER A 202 -1.29 -10.31 -11.52
CA SER A 202 -0.68 -10.22 -10.21
C SER A 202 -1.34 -11.20 -9.25
N SER A 203 -0.63 -12.25 -8.85
CA SER A 203 -1.15 -13.25 -7.91
C SER A 203 -1.60 -12.61 -6.58
N THR A 204 -0.82 -11.66 -6.06
CA THR A 204 -1.18 -10.92 -4.86
C THR A 204 -2.43 -10.05 -5.07
N GLY A 205 -2.52 -9.36 -6.21
CA GLY A 205 -3.69 -8.55 -6.56
C GLY A 205 -4.97 -9.38 -6.71
N ILE A 206 -4.88 -10.54 -7.35
CA ILE A 206 -6.01 -11.47 -7.50
C ILE A 206 -6.48 -11.97 -6.14
N LEU A 207 -5.55 -12.41 -5.27
CA LEU A 207 -5.86 -12.86 -3.92
C LEU A 207 -6.54 -11.75 -3.09
N MET A 208 -5.98 -10.54 -3.10
CA MET A 208 -6.56 -9.38 -2.41
C MET A 208 -7.97 -9.08 -2.90
N THR A 209 -8.18 -9.07 -4.21
CA THR A 209 -9.49 -8.80 -4.81
C THR A 209 -10.50 -9.86 -4.36
N GLY A 210 -10.12 -11.14 -4.38
CA GLY A 210 -10.96 -12.24 -3.91
C GLY A 210 -11.38 -12.07 -2.44
N VAL A 211 -10.42 -11.78 -1.55
CA VAL A 211 -10.69 -11.58 -0.13
C VAL A 211 -11.60 -10.36 0.11
N ILE A 212 -11.39 -9.26 -0.63
CA ILE A 212 -12.22 -8.06 -0.51
C ILE A 212 -13.65 -8.32 -0.99
N TRP A 213 -13.83 -9.04 -2.10
CA TRP A 213 -15.17 -9.42 -2.57
C TRP A 213 -15.90 -10.33 -1.57
N LEU A 214 -15.17 -11.30 -0.99
CA LEU A 214 -15.72 -12.14 0.09
C LEU A 214 -16.18 -11.28 1.27
N PHE A 215 -15.30 -10.42 1.77
CA PHE A 215 -15.63 -9.55 2.90
C PHE A 215 -16.81 -8.63 2.58
N TYR A 216 -16.81 -7.99 1.40
CA TYR A 216 -17.92 -7.15 0.95
C TYR A 216 -19.24 -7.93 0.90
N SER A 217 -19.21 -9.16 0.42
CA SER A 217 -20.38 -10.03 0.36
C SER A 217 -20.95 -10.30 1.75
N PHE A 218 -20.09 -10.61 2.75
CA PHE A 218 -20.52 -10.77 4.15
C PHE A 218 -21.10 -9.48 4.74
N VAL A 219 -20.44 -8.35 4.49
CA VAL A 219 -20.89 -7.04 4.98
C VAL A 219 -22.23 -6.61 4.38
N SER A 220 -22.43 -6.87 3.10
CA SER A 220 -23.68 -6.55 2.40
C SER A 220 -24.83 -7.49 2.75
N ALA A 221 -24.55 -8.64 3.34
CA ALA A 221 -25.51 -9.70 3.61
C ALA A 221 -26.29 -9.46 4.91
N ARG A 222 -27.33 -8.60 4.88
CA ARG A 222 -28.28 -8.42 6.01
C ARG A 222 -29.58 -9.25 5.90
N SER A 223 -29.73 -10.14 4.91
CA SER A 223 -30.96 -10.92 4.64
C SER A 223 -30.59 -12.30 4.10
N GLU A 224 -31.37 -13.34 4.41
CA GLU A 224 -31.15 -14.75 4.03
C GLU A 224 -30.89 -14.97 2.53
N ARG A 225 -31.56 -14.22 1.64
CA ARG A 225 -31.28 -14.23 0.20
C ARG A 225 -29.85 -13.77 -0.17
N LYS A 226 -29.15 -13.08 0.71
CA LYS A 226 -27.83 -12.50 0.44
C LYS A 226 -26.71 -13.48 0.69
N TYR A 227 -26.88 -14.47 1.58
CA TYR A 227 -25.93 -15.59 1.69
C TYR A 227 -25.85 -16.36 0.37
N PHE A 228 -26.99 -16.54 -0.28
CA PHE A 228 -27.05 -17.17 -1.61
C PHE A 228 -26.32 -16.33 -2.67
N ASN A 229 -26.51 -15.01 -2.70
CA ASN A 229 -25.80 -14.11 -3.61
C ASN A 229 -24.28 -14.09 -3.33
N SER A 230 -23.87 -14.15 -2.06
CA SER A 230 -22.45 -14.24 -1.69
C SER A 230 -21.84 -15.56 -2.14
N LEU A 231 -22.54 -16.67 -1.96
CA LEU A 231 -22.15 -17.99 -2.45
C LEU A 231 -22.08 -18.03 -3.98
N MET A 232 -23.02 -17.39 -4.67
CA MET A 232 -23.02 -17.25 -6.12
C MET A 232 -21.80 -16.44 -6.61
N ILE A 233 -21.47 -15.32 -5.96
CA ILE A 233 -20.28 -14.51 -6.30
C ILE A 233 -19.00 -15.32 -6.09
N VAL A 234 -18.90 -16.04 -4.97
CA VAL A 234 -17.77 -16.95 -4.70
C VAL A 234 -17.73 -18.08 -5.74
N GLY A 235 -18.87 -18.66 -6.07
CA GLY A 235 -18.99 -19.67 -7.11
C GLY A 235 -18.55 -19.17 -8.49
N VAL A 236 -19.00 -17.97 -8.87
CA VAL A 236 -18.59 -17.31 -10.13
C VAL A 236 -17.11 -16.99 -10.13
N LEU A 237 -16.54 -16.55 -9.00
CA LEU A 237 -15.09 -16.33 -8.88
C LEU A 237 -14.31 -17.63 -9.00
N ILE A 238 -14.75 -18.71 -8.35
CA ILE A 238 -14.11 -20.05 -8.44
C ILE A 238 -14.24 -20.61 -9.84
N ILE A 239 -15.41 -20.54 -10.46
CA ILE A 239 -15.66 -20.99 -11.84
C ILE A 239 -14.85 -20.12 -12.81
N GLY A 240 -14.81 -18.79 -12.60
CA GLY A 240 -13.99 -17.87 -13.36
C GLY A 240 -12.51 -18.24 -13.26
N ILE A 241 -11.99 -18.42 -12.07
CA ILE A 241 -10.59 -18.86 -11.86
C ILE A 241 -10.36 -20.22 -12.52
N GLY A 242 -11.28 -21.17 -12.38
CA GLY A 242 -11.19 -22.50 -13.01
C GLY A 242 -11.26 -22.46 -14.54
N ALA A 243 -12.17 -21.68 -15.11
CA ALA A 243 -12.27 -21.49 -16.56
C ALA A 243 -11.06 -20.77 -17.15
N PHE A 244 -10.57 -19.75 -16.45
CA PHE A 244 -9.38 -19.00 -16.84
C PHE A 244 -8.07 -19.75 -16.53
N SER A 245 -8.05 -20.73 -15.62
CA SER A 245 -6.85 -21.53 -15.33
C SER A 245 -6.34 -22.31 -16.53
N ASN A 246 -7.23 -22.67 -17.46
CA ASN A 246 -6.88 -23.36 -18.71
C ASN A 246 -6.27 -22.40 -19.77
N LEU A 247 -6.35 -21.10 -19.58
CA LEU A 247 -5.63 -20.15 -20.42
C LEU A 247 -4.17 -20.06 -19.94
N SER A 248 -3.22 -20.19 -20.86
CA SER A 248 -1.77 -20.13 -20.56
C SER A 248 -1.37 -18.89 -19.75
N ILE A 249 -2.12 -17.82 -19.89
CA ILE A 249 -1.98 -16.53 -19.18
C ILE A 249 -2.15 -16.71 -17.66
N PHE A 250 -3.16 -17.47 -17.24
CA PHE A 250 -3.46 -17.65 -15.80
C PHE A 250 -2.75 -18.85 -15.19
N SER A 251 -2.34 -19.84 -15.99
CA SER A 251 -1.57 -20.99 -15.51
C SER A 251 -0.27 -20.54 -14.82
N THR A 252 0.38 -19.51 -15.34
CA THR A 252 1.59 -18.93 -14.72
C THR A 252 1.31 -18.29 -13.37
N ALA A 253 0.20 -17.55 -13.22
CA ALA A 253 -0.18 -16.92 -11.97
C ALA A 253 -0.64 -17.95 -10.92
N LEU A 254 -1.42 -18.96 -11.34
CA LEU A 254 -1.87 -20.06 -10.48
C LEU A 254 -0.72 -20.97 -10.08
N ASN A 255 0.18 -21.32 -10.99
CA ASN A 255 1.38 -22.10 -10.68
C ASN A 255 2.28 -21.38 -9.68
N LYS A 256 2.37 -20.04 -9.74
CA LYS A 256 3.08 -19.24 -8.72
C LYS A 256 2.38 -19.24 -7.37
N LEU A 257 1.05 -19.31 -7.32
CA LEU A 257 0.29 -19.42 -6.07
C LEU A 257 0.37 -20.83 -5.48
N MET A 258 0.34 -21.87 -6.31
CA MET A 258 0.34 -23.27 -5.85
C MET A 258 1.75 -23.77 -5.53
N ASN A 259 2.78 -23.30 -6.26
CA ASN A 259 4.17 -23.67 -6.06
C ASN A 259 4.90 -22.65 -5.17
N ILE A 260 4.43 -22.44 -3.94
CA ILE A 260 5.17 -21.74 -2.89
C ILE A 260 6.26 -22.71 -2.38
N SER A 261 7.17 -23.11 -3.25
CA SER A 261 8.34 -23.85 -2.82
C SER A 261 9.38 -22.88 -2.26
N VAL A 262 10.14 -23.35 -1.28
CA VAL A 262 11.17 -22.59 -0.53
C VAL A 262 12.33 -22.13 -1.44
N THR A 263 12.35 -22.55 -2.69
CA THR A 263 13.42 -22.30 -3.63
C THR A 263 13.01 -21.30 -4.71
N ASN A 264 13.55 -20.08 -4.59
CA ASN A 264 13.79 -19.14 -5.70
C ASN A 264 12.62 -18.50 -6.46
N THR A 265 11.38 -18.47 -5.95
CA THR A 265 10.32 -17.65 -6.55
C THR A 265 10.13 -16.33 -5.78
N SER A 266 9.83 -15.23 -6.49
CA SER A 266 9.55 -13.94 -5.86
C SER A 266 8.43 -13.99 -4.79
N ASN A 267 7.52 -14.96 -4.87
CA ASN A 267 6.45 -15.15 -3.90
C ASN A 267 6.94 -15.81 -2.60
N SER A 268 7.82 -16.82 -2.69
CA SER A 268 8.40 -17.44 -1.50
C SER A 268 9.28 -16.46 -0.73
N VAL A 269 10.03 -15.62 -1.44
CA VAL A 269 10.82 -14.54 -0.84
C VAL A 269 9.92 -13.55 -0.10
N ARG A 270 8.83 -13.12 -0.72
CA ARG A 270 7.89 -12.17 -0.09
C ARG A 270 7.18 -12.75 1.13
N LEU A 271 6.71 -13.98 1.06
CA LEU A 271 5.89 -14.56 2.12
C LEU A 271 6.71 -15.20 3.26
N VAL A 272 7.84 -15.80 2.95
CA VAL A 272 8.54 -16.70 3.90
C VAL A 272 9.89 -16.16 4.35
N LEU A 273 10.65 -15.49 3.45
CA LEU A 273 12.03 -15.09 3.73
C LEU A 273 12.17 -14.21 4.98
N GLY A 274 11.28 -13.21 5.14
CA GLY A 274 11.33 -12.32 6.31
C GLY A 274 11.22 -13.07 7.63
N PHE A 275 10.34 -14.06 7.70
CA PHE A 275 10.18 -14.91 8.89
C PHE A 275 11.38 -15.83 9.11
N GLN A 276 11.89 -16.45 8.04
CA GLN A 276 13.08 -17.32 8.13
C GLN A 276 14.30 -16.53 8.62
N LEU A 277 14.54 -15.35 8.09
CA LEU A 277 15.61 -14.47 8.51
C LEU A 277 15.46 -14.08 10.00
N PHE A 278 14.24 -13.72 10.41
CA PHE A 278 13.96 -13.40 11.81
C PHE A 278 14.26 -14.57 12.74
N TRP A 279 13.89 -15.78 12.37
CA TRP A 279 14.23 -16.97 13.17
C TRP A 279 15.73 -17.26 13.21
N ALA A 280 16.46 -16.91 12.15
CA ALA A 280 17.91 -17.06 12.06
C ALA A 280 18.69 -16.01 12.84
N THR A 281 18.10 -14.86 13.16
CA THR A 281 18.79 -13.79 13.89
C THR A 281 19.03 -14.15 15.37
N PRO A 282 20.08 -13.61 16.02
CA PRO A 282 20.31 -13.72 17.46
C PRO A 282 19.12 -13.20 18.28
N LEU A 283 18.92 -13.76 19.49
CA LEU A 283 17.76 -13.41 20.33
C LEU A 283 17.65 -11.92 20.62
N ILE A 284 18.78 -11.24 20.85
CA ILE A 284 18.80 -9.79 21.10
C ILE A 284 18.21 -9.01 19.93
N TYR A 285 18.51 -9.41 18.70
CA TYR A 285 17.98 -8.76 17.50
C TYR A 285 16.52 -9.13 17.22
N LYS A 286 16.05 -10.26 17.70
CA LYS A 286 14.61 -10.59 17.66
C LYS A 286 13.80 -9.65 18.53
N VAL A 287 14.33 -9.22 19.65
CA VAL A 287 13.65 -8.34 20.60
C VAL A 287 13.79 -6.89 20.20
N LEU A 288 15.04 -6.43 19.96
CA LEU A 288 15.36 -5.04 19.72
C LEU A 288 15.42 -4.66 18.22
N GLY A 289 15.39 -5.63 17.32
CA GLY A 289 15.64 -5.44 15.89
C GLY A 289 17.14 -5.50 15.55
N ILE A 290 17.42 -5.67 14.25
CA ILE A 290 18.79 -5.72 13.73
C ILE A 290 19.47 -4.35 13.87
N PRO A 291 20.81 -4.28 14.02
CA PRO A 291 21.52 -3.01 14.16
C PRO A 291 21.59 -2.18 12.86
N TYR A 292 21.11 -2.72 11.76
CA TYR A 292 21.14 -2.10 10.44
C TYR A 292 19.79 -1.47 10.06
N MET A 293 19.81 -0.36 9.33
CA MET A 293 18.59 0.33 8.88
C MET A 293 17.82 -0.41 7.79
N ASN A 294 18.46 -1.33 7.08
CA ASN A 294 17.81 -2.19 6.10
C ASN A 294 18.32 -3.64 6.22
N VAL A 295 17.50 -4.56 5.74
CA VAL A 295 17.77 -5.99 5.80
C VAL A 295 18.93 -6.39 4.90
N GLU A 296 19.15 -5.70 3.78
CA GLU A 296 20.22 -6.00 2.85
C GLU A 296 21.61 -5.78 3.48
N ASN A 297 21.82 -4.66 4.17
CA ASN A 297 23.08 -4.37 4.85
C ASN A 297 23.36 -5.38 5.96
N TYR A 298 22.34 -5.80 6.69
CA TYR A 298 22.46 -6.86 7.69
C TYR A 298 22.90 -8.19 7.08
N MET A 299 22.34 -8.55 5.94
CA MET A 299 22.71 -9.79 5.25
C MET A 299 24.13 -9.73 4.67
N ARG A 300 24.55 -8.56 4.18
CA ARG A 300 25.91 -8.35 3.66
C ARG A 300 26.97 -8.34 4.76
N SER A 301 26.60 -8.05 6.02
CA SER A 301 27.56 -8.05 7.14
C SER A 301 28.08 -9.45 7.51
N GLY A 302 27.38 -10.51 7.07
CA GLY A 302 27.76 -11.89 7.41
C GLY A 302 27.43 -12.33 8.85
N GLU A 303 26.77 -11.49 9.65
CA GLU A 303 26.38 -11.81 11.03
C GLU A 303 25.32 -12.92 11.12
N VAL A 304 24.62 -13.18 10.01
CA VAL A 304 23.60 -14.23 9.94
C VAL A 304 24.23 -15.53 9.47
N ALA A 305 24.18 -16.56 10.29
CA ALA A 305 24.62 -17.91 9.93
C ALA A 305 23.62 -18.58 8.95
N LEU A 306 23.63 -18.12 7.68
CA LEU A 306 22.72 -18.61 6.62
C LEU A 306 22.94 -20.08 6.27
N SER A 307 24.16 -20.57 6.42
CA SER A 307 24.53 -21.98 6.20
C SER A 307 23.71 -22.96 7.07
N LYS A 308 23.30 -22.53 8.26
CA LYS A 308 22.49 -23.34 9.18
C LYS A 308 21.08 -23.60 8.65
N TYR A 309 20.58 -22.74 7.77
CA TYR A 309 19.20 -22.81 7.24
C TYR A 309 19.12 -23.24 5.76
N LYS A 310 20.25 -23.68 5.15
CA LYS A 310 20.35 -24.05 3.72
C LYS A 310 19.80 -22.99 2.77
N LEU A 311 19.85 -21.74 3.16
CA LEU A 311 19.38 -20.63 2.35
C LEU A 311 20.50 -20.18 1.40
N SER A 312 20.47 -20.65 0.15
CA SER A 312 21.22 -20.03 -0.96
C SER A 312 20.50 -18.72 -1.35
N LEU A 313 20.80 -17.63 -0.63
CA LEU A 313 20.16 -16.34 -0.89
C LEU A 313 20.84 -15.62 -2.04
N ASN A 314 20.10 -15.38 -3.10
CA ASN A 314 20.48 -14.34 -4.03
C ASN A 314 20.14 -12.98 -3.37
N LEU A 315 21.17 -12.19 -3.00
CA LEU A 315 21.04 -10.91 -2.32
C LEU A 315 20.17 -9.90 -3.08
N SER A 316 20.02 -10.05 -4.40
CA SER A 316 19.13 -9.22 -5.22
C SER A 316 17.64 -9.32 -4.85
N TYR A 317 17.23 -10.38 -4.14
CA TYR A 317 15.83 -10.55 -3.71
C TYR A 317 15.50 -9.96 -2.33
N LEU A 318 16.48 -9.44 -1.61
CA LEU A 318 16.26 -8.90 -0.25
C LEU A 318 15.35 -7.68 -0.22
N GLY A 319 15.31 -6.90 -1.29
CA GLY A 319 14.38 -5.78 -1.45
C GLY A 319 12.90 -6.21 -1.52
N PHE A 320 12.63 -7.51 -1.72
CA PHE A 320 11.26 -8.05 -1.83
C PHE A 320 10.70 -8.62 -0.51
N VAL A 321 11.42 -8.51 0.61
CA VAL A 321 10.90 -8.93 1.92
C VAL A 321 9.62 -8.14 2.22
N ASN A 322 8.57 -8.83 2.66
CA ASN A 322 7.28 -8.20 2.95
C ASN A 322 7.37 -7.19 4.11
N ALA A 323 6.36 -6.31 4.21
CA ALA A 323 6.39 -5.24 5.20
C ALA A 323 6.42 -5.74 6.64
N ILE A 324 5.74 -6.84 6.95
CA ILE A 324 5.78 -7.46 8.29
C ILE A 324 7.17 -8.00 8.58
N GLY A 325 7.78 -8.72 7.64
CA GLY A 325 9.13 -9.24 7.78
C GLY A 325 10.15 -8.11 7.97
N ASN A 326 10.05 -7.03 7.19
CA ASN A 326 10.87 -5.84 7.35
C ASN A 326 10.68 -5.19 8.72
N CYS A 327 9.43 -4.97 9.15
CA CYS A 327 9.14 -4.40 10.47
C CYS A 327 9.71 -5.26 11.60
N MET A 328 9.52 -6.56 11.50
CA MET A 328 9.95 -7.53 12.50
C MET A 328 11.48 -7.63 12.59
N LEU A 329 12.18 -7.64 11.45
CA LEU A 329 13.63 -7.66 11.42
C LEU A 329 14.22 -6.34 11.89
N ILE A 330 13.73 -5.23 11.33
CA ILE A 330 14.27 -3.91 11.59
C ILE A 330 13.96 -3.44 13.03
N TYR A 331 12.78 -3.64 13.54
CA TYR A 331 12.32 -3.09 14.82
C TYR A 331 12.01 -4.14 15.89
N GLY A 332 12.30 -5.41 15.61
CA GLY A 332 12.07 -6.51 16.54
C GLY A 332 10.60 -6.75 16.85
N VAL A 333 10.36 -7.57 17.87
CA VAL A 333 9.00 -7.92 18.33
C VAL A 333 8.25 -6.68 18.81
N PHE A 334 8.90 -5.74 19.48
CA PHE A 334 8.22 -4.52 19.96
C PHE A 334 7.70 -3.66 18.81
N GLY A 335 8.51 -3.46 17.77
CA GLY A 335 8.08 -2.73 16.58
C GLY A 335 6.93 -3.44 15.87
N LEU A 336 6.99 -4.76 15.75
CA LEU A 336 5.89 -5.55 15.18
C LEU A 336 4.59 -5.40 15.98
N LEU A 337 4.65 -5.47 17.31
CA LEU A 337 3.46 -5.32 18.17
C LEU A 337 2.84 -3.92 18.02
N LEU A 338 3.64 -2.87 17.98
CA LEU A 338 3.15 -1.51 17.76
C LEU A 338 2.55 -1.35 16.36
N TYR A 339 3.17 -1.95 15.33
CA TYR A 339 2.67 -1.93 13.96
C TYR A 339 1.32 -2.65 13.83
N LEU A 340 1.18 -3.83 14.42
CA LEU A 340 -0.10 -4.56 14.45
C LEU A 340 -1.16 -3.81 15.26
N LYS A 341 -0.78 -3.20 16.39
CA LYS A 341 -1.68 -2.37 17.21
C LYS A 341 -2.18 -1.16 16.44
N LEU A 342 -1.35 -0.56 15.56
CA LEU A 342 -1.76 0.54 14.68
C LEU A 342 -2.95 0.12 13.80
N PHE A 343 -2.84 -1.02 13.08
CA PHE A 343 -3.94 -1.52 12.24
C PHE A 343 -5.16 -1.94 13.04
N TRP A 344 -4.95 -2.53 14.21
CA TRP A 344 -6.03 -2.92 15.12
C TRP A 344 -6.86 -1.71 15.58
N ASN A 345 -6.21 -0.61 15.91
CA ASN A 345 -6.89 0.62 16.29
C ASN A 345 -7.71 1.19 15.13
N ILE A 346 -7.12 1.28 13.93
CA ILE A 346 -7.85 1.75 12.74
C ILE A 346 -9.04 0.83 12.44
N TRP A 347 -8.85 -0.50 12.56
CA TRP A 347 -9.94 -1.47 12.35
C TRP A 347 -11.10 -1.23 13.31
N LYS A 348 -10.83 -0.94 14.58
CA LYS A 348 -11.86 -0.65 15.57
C LYS A 348 -12.61 0.66 15.29
N GLU A 349 -11.90 1.66 14.83
CA GLU A 349 -12.43 3.02 14.60
C GLU A 349 -13.06 3.19 13.21
N SER A 350 -12.92 2.22 12.32
CA SER A 350 -13.47 2.26 10.96
C SER A 350 -14.90 1.72 10.91
N ASP A 351 -15.74 2.35 10.08
CA ASP A 351 -17.04 1.81 9.73
C ASP A 351 -16.90 0.47 8.96
N LEU A 352 -18.00 -0.26 8.84
CA LEU A 352 -18.00 -1.61 8.31
C LEU A 352 -17.47 -1.69 6.86
N TYR A 353 -17.76 -0.70 6.01
CA TYR A 353 -17.25 -0.66 4.64
C TYR A 353 -15.79 -0.18 4.58
N SER A 354 -15.43 0.76 5.45
CA SER A 354 -14.06 1.26 5.54
C SER A 354 -13.08 0.21 6.05
N LYS A 355 -13.55 -0.82 6.75
CA LYS A 355 -12.74 -2.00 7.08
C LYS A 355 -12.18 -2.72 5.86
N CYS A 356 -12.79 -2.57 4.68
CA CYS A 356 -12.21 -3.03 3.43
C CYS A 356 -10.85 -2.36 3.15
N TYR A 357 -10.69 -1.07 3.43
CA TYR A 357 -9.40 -0.38 3.25
C TYR A 357 -8.33 -0.94 4.18
N VAL A 358 -8.70 -1.20 5.44
CA VAL A 358 -7.78 -1.78 6.42
C VAL A 358 -7.38 -3.20 5.99
N LEU A 359 -8.34 -3.98 5.50
CA LEU A 359 -8.11 -5.33 5.02
C LEU A 359 -7.16 -5.35 3.81
N THR A 360 -7.35 -4.43 2.83
CA THR A 360 -6.42 -4.31 1.70
C THR A 360 -5.01 -4.03 2.17
N CYS A 361 -4.84 -3.11 3.12
CA CYS A 361 -3.53 -2.77 3.66
C CYS A 361 -2.92 -3.93 4.43
N ILE A 362 -3.69 -4.63 5.28
CA ILE A 362 -3.22 -5.81 6.01
C ILE A 362 -2.72 -6.88 5.05
N ILE A 363 -3.46 -7.19 3.98
CA ILE A 363 -3.01 -8.19 3.00
C ILE A 363 -1.76 -7.70 2.26
N SER A 364 -1.71 -6.40 1.91
CA SER A 364 -0.53 -5.80 1.26
C SER A 364 0.73 -5.93 2.11
N ILE A 365 0.66 -5.70 3.42
CA ILE A 365 1.83 -5.78 4.30
C ILE A 365 2.34 -7.22 4.48
N PHE A 366 1.49 -8.24 4.28
CA PHE A 366 1.91 -9.64 4.26
C PHE A 366 2.47 -10.08 2.91
N GLY A 367 1.93 -9.55 1.82
CA GLY A 367 2.26 -10.00 0.46
C GLY A 367 3.27 -9.14 -0.30
N GLN A 368 3.61 -7.96 0.20
CA GLN A 368 4.44 -6.98 -0.51
C GLN A 368 5.37 -6.20 0.42
N SER A 369 6.41 -5.61 -0.19
CA SER A 369 7.35 -4.72 0.50
C SER A 369 6.82 -3.28 0.62
N VAL A 370 5.62 -3.12 1.18
CA VAL A 370 4.94 -1.81 1.34
C VAL A 370 5.17 -1.17 2.71
N PHE A 371 6.36 -1.38 3.28
CA PHE A 371 6.70 -0.83 4.59
C PHE A 371 7.20 0.61 4.45
N TRP A 372 6.39 1.57 4.91
CA TRP A 372 6.74 3.00 4.98
C TRP A 372 7.24 3.58 3.64
N ASN A 373 6.57 3.28 2.56
CA ASN A 373 6.84 3.80 1.22
C ASN A 373 5.63 4.56 0.65
N SER A 374 5.72 5.05 -0.57
CA SER A 374 4.65 5.83 -1.21
C SER A 374 3.32 5.07 -1.32
N LEU A 375 3.34 3.76 -1.57
CA LEU A 375 2.13 2.92 -1.59
C LEU A 375 1.50 2.81 -0.21
N PHE A 376 2.32 2.62 0.84
CA PHE A 376 1.85 2.63 2.23
C PHE A 376 1.16 3.96 2.56
N VAL A 377 1.82 5.09 2.26
CA VAL A 377 1.26 6.43 2.52
C VAL A 377 -0.07 6.62 1.82
N THR A 378 -0.17 6.21 0.55
CA THR A 378 -1.39 6.33 -0.24
C THR A 378 -2.54 5.50 0.35
N GLN A 379 -2.29 4.23 0.71
CA GLN A 379 -3.29 3.39 1.36
C GLN A 379 -3.67 3.92 2.75
N PHE A 380 -2.67 4.35 3.52
CA PHE A 380 -2.89 4.86 4.87
C PHE A 380 -3.68 6.16 4.87
N ALA A 381 -3.46 7.02 3.86
CA ALA A 381 -4.22 8.24 3.66
C ALA A 381 -5.72 7.97 3.52
N VAL A 382 -6.10 6.96 2.73
CA VAL A 382 -7.50 6.55 2.57
C VAL A 382 -8.10 6.03 3.88
N MET A 383 -7.34 5.22 4.62
CA MET A 383 -7.79 4.74 5.93
C MET A 383 -8.05 5.90 6.89
N LEU A 384 -7.13 6.89 6.96
CA LEU A 384 -7.30 8.05 7.84
C LEU A 384 -8.51 8.92 7.50
N CYS A 385 -8.97 8.94 6.24
CA CYS A 385 -10.21 9.64 5.87
C CYS A 385 -11.46 9.01 6.50
N SER A 386 -11.40 7.74 6.90
CA SER A 386 -12.53 6.96 7.41
C SER A 386 -12.51 6.75 8.93
N VAL A 387 -11.46 7.19 9.62
CA VAL A 387 -11.29 7.03 11.07
C VAL A 387 -12.07 8.12 11.83
N GLU A 388 -12.69 7.74 12.94
CA GLU A 388 -13.43 8.66 13.80
C GLU A 388 -12.53 9.71 14.49
N ARG A 389 -13.14 10.81 14.93
CA ARG A 389 -12.44 12.03 15.36
C ARG A 389 -11.65 11.92 16.66
N THR A 390 -11.95 10.95 17.50
CA THR A 390 -11.45 10.87 18.89
C THR A 390 -9.96 10.54 19.01
N SER A 391 -9.35 9.99 18.00
CA SER A 391 -7.97 9.49 18.02
C SER A 391 -6.92 10.44 17.45
N PHE A 392 -7.29 11.68 17.17
CA PHE A 392 -6.36 12.68 16.63
C PHE A 392 -5.92 13.70 17.65
N ILE A 393 -4.62 14.03 17.63
CA ILE A 393 -4.02 15.12 18.38
C ILE A 393 -3.94 16.34 17.46
N ARG A 394 -4.56 17.45 17.86
CA ARG A 394 -4.42 18.72 17.15
C ARG A 394 -3.15 19.43 17.61
N VAL A 395 -2.34 19.88 16.67
CA VAL A 395 -1.17 20.72 16.91
C VAL A 395 -1.36 22.02 16.15
N THR A 396 -1.32 23.15 16.86
CA THR A 396 -1.47 24.50 16.30
C THR A 396 -0.15 25.24 16.40
N LEU A 397 0.35 25.75 15.27
CA LEU A 397 1.58 26.52 15.24
C LEU A 397 1.35 27.87 15.98
N GLY A 398 2.12 28.09 17.05
CA GLY A 398 2.08 29.32 17.86
C GLY A 398 1.27 29.25 19.16
N GLN A 399 0.51 28.17 19.43
CA GLN A 399 -0.30 28.03 20.65
C GLN A 399 0.03 26.80 21.52
N GLY A 400 1.02 25.98 21.15
CA GLY A 400 1.32 24.74 21.87
C GLY A 400 0.35 23.59 21.58
N VAL A 401 0.62 22.44 22.16
CA VAL A 401 -0.21 21.23 22.02
C VAL A 401 -1.44 21.35 22.92
N THR A 402 -2.61 21.54 22.34
CA THR A 402 -3.87 21.41 23.06
C THR A 402 -4.40 19.99 22.87
N SER A 403 -4.35 19.17 23.92
CA SER A 403 -5.13 17.94 23.97
C SER A 403 -6.60 18.34 24.07
N ASN A 404 -7.37 18.21 22.99
CA ASN A 404 -8.82 18.36 23.10
C ASN A 404 -9.36 17.18 23.91
N SER A 405 -9.59 17.43 25.22
CA SER A 405 -10.61 16.73 25.97
C SER A 405 -11.96 17.29 25.50
N TYR A 406 -12.75 16.47 24.83
CA TYR A 406 -14.21 16.53 24.68
C TYR A 406 -14.86 17.89 24.33
N GLU A 407 -15.23 18.10 23.10
CA GLU A 407 -16.50 18.68 22.69
C GLU A 407 -17.15 17.83 21.59
#